data_536a89cabd37c8ad14123854c3d09a8a
#
_entry.id   536a89cabd37c8ad14123854c3d09a8a
#
_cell.length_a   1.000
_cell.length_b   1.000
_cell.length_c   1.000
_cell.angle_alpha   90.00
_cell.angle_beta   90.00
_cell.angle_gamma   90.00
#
_symmetry.space_group_name_H-M   'P 1'
#
loop_
_entity.id
_entity.type
_entity.pdbx_description
1 polymer ?
#
loop_
_entity_poly.entity_id
_entity_poly.type
_entity_poly.pdbx_seq_one_letter_code
_entity_poly.pdbx_strand_id
1 'polypeptide(L)'
;MSDNSQKHNAGSGKLVARLVLTVVSMFGFGFLLVPIYDVLCEITGLNGKTGGRYAYEAETVQVDTSRLVTVQFAANNNAGMSWDFYPVQRQIDVHPGELVEVTFYARNPSAVAMVGQAVPSIAPSFSADYMHKTECFCFTQQRLEAGEAIEM
;
A
#
# COMPACT_ATOMS: atom_id res chain seq x y z
N MET A 1 47.36 -51.27 5.27
CA MET A 1 47.19 -49.90 4.74
C MET A 1 45.70 -49.67 4.36
N SER A 2 44.77 -49.60 5.28
CA SER A 2 43.37 -49.38 4.97
C SER A 2 42.58 -48.84 6.19
N ASP A 3 42.99 -47.75 6.80
CA ASP A 3 42.24 -47.21 7.94
C ASP A 3 42.15 -45.66 7.99
N ASN A 4 42.52 -44.98 6.89
CA ASN A 4 42.54 -43.53 6.84
C ASN A 4 41.39 -42.88 6.03
N SER A 5 40.56 -43.70 5.36
CA SER A 5 39.45 -43.18 4.51
C SER A 5 38.15 -42.91 5.25
N GLN A 6 37.89 -43.52 6.40
CA GLN A 6 36.62 -43.35 7.10
C GLN A 6 36.53 -42.10 8.01
N LYS A 7 37.68 -41.59 8.43
CA LYS A 7 37.70 -40.35 9.29
C LYS A 7 37.40 -39.08 8.52
N HIS A 8 37.64 -39.04 7.21
CA HIS A 8 37.37 -37.84 6.39
C HIS A 8 35.88 -37.62 6.10
N ASN A 9 35.11 -38.70 6.02
CA ASN A 9 33.69 -38.61 5.66
C ASN A 9 32.79 -38.11 6.81
N ALA A 10 33.14 -38.37 8.08
CA ALA A 10 32.34 -37.94 9.22
C ALA A 10 32.48 -36.40 9.50
N GLY A 11 33.63 -35.82 9.18
CA GLY A 11 33.84 -34.38 9.26
C GLY A 11 33.13 -33.58 8.15
N SER A 12 33.15 -34.11 6.94
CA SER A 12 32.52 -33.50 5.76
C SER A 12 30.99 -33.45 5.89
N GLY A 13 30.38 -34.53 6.40
CA GLY A 13 28.91 -34.55 6.62
C GLY A 13 28.41 -33.49 7.58
N LYS A 14 29.15 -33.25 8.68
CA LYS A 14 28.80 -32.16 9.63
C LYS A 14 28.98 -30.77 9.02
N LEU A 15 30.01 -30.57 8.20
CA LEU A 15 30.24 -29.32 7.50
C LEU A 15 29.12 -29.02 6.49
N VAL A 16 28.80 -30.01 5.67
CA VAL A 16 27.70 -29.91 4.68
C VAL A 16 26.36 -29.64 5.38
N ALA A 17 26.06 -30.35 6.46
CA ALA A 17 24.84 -30.12 7.24
C ALA A 17 24.76 -28.69 7.80
N ARG A 18 25.86 -28.12 8.30
CA ARG A 18 25.93 -26.74 8.78
C ARG A 18 25.71 -25.73 7.63
N LEU A 19 26.33 -25.96 6.48
CA LEU A 19 26.16 -25.12 5.31
C LEU A 19 24.72 -25.11 4.82
N VAL A 20 24.10 -26.28 4.70
CA VAL A 20 22.69 -26.42 4.32
C VAL A 20 21.79 -25.72 5.34
N LEU A 21 22.02 -25.91 6.63
CA LEU A 21 21.26 -25.25 7.67
C LEU A 21 21.38 -23.72 7.58
N THR A 22 22.57 -23.20 7.33
CA THR A 22 22.80 -21.77 7.16
C THR A 22 22.03 -21.20 5.97
N VAL A 23 22.08 -21.91 4.83
CA VAL A 23 21.34 -21.50 3.61
C VAL A 23 19.84 -21.50 3.87
N VAL A 24 19.29 -22.57 4.44
CA VAL A 24 17.87 -22.67 4.78
C VAL A 24 17.47 -21.57 5.77
N SER A 25 18.31 -21.27 6.77
CA SER A 25 18.05 -20.20 7.73
C SER A 25 18.04 -18.81 7.08
N MET A 26 18.94 -18.54 6.14
CA MET A 26 18.97 -17.28 5.38
C MET A 26 17.71 -17.12 4.51
N PHE A 27 17.30 -18.18 3.82
CA PHE A 27 16.03 -18.17 3.05
C PHE A 27 14.83 -17.94 3.96
N GLY A 28 14.74 -18.67 5.07
CA GLY A 28 13.67 -18.50 6.06
C GLY A 28 13.61 -17.07 6.61
N PHE A 29 14.76 -16.47 6.89
CA PHE A 29 14.86 -15.08 7.34
C PHE A 29 14.33 -14.10 6.26
N GLY A 30 14.71 -14.28 5.00
CA GLY A 30 14.20 -13.47 3.90
C GLY A 30 12.68 -13.53 3.75
N PHE A 31 12.10 -14.71 3.86
CA PHE A 31 10.64 -14.88 3.83
C PHE A 31 9.93 -14.27 5.04
N LEU A 32 10.55 -14.29 6.22
CA LEU A 32 9.99 -13.69 7.43
C LEU A 32 10.04 -12.16 7.41
N LEU A 33 11.02 -11.56 6.74
CA LEU A 33 11.14 -10.10 6.68
C LEU A 33 9.94 -9.43 6.00
N VAL A 34 9.36 -10.05 4.97
CA VAL A 34 8.23 -9.45 4.23
C VAL A 34 7.01 -9.26 5.15
N PRO A 35 6.45 -10.30 5.81
CA PRO A 35 5.30 -10.11 6.67
C PRO A 35 5.60 -9.24 7.91
N ILE A 36 6.82 -9.30 8.45
CA ILE A 36 7.22 -8.44 9.57
C ILE A 36 7.23 -6.97 9.14
N TYR A 37 7.72 -6.67 7.94
CA TYR A 37 7.72 -5.32 7.41
C TYR A 37 6.30 -4.80 7.19
N ASP A 38 5.41 -5.62 6.64
CA ASP A 38 4.00 -5.26 6.43
C ASP A 38 3.30 -4.92 7.75
N VAL A 39 3.45 -5.78 8.77
CA VAL A 39 2.88 -5.55 10.10
C VAL A 39 3.49 -4.30 10.76
N LEU A 40 4.79 -4.09 10.61
CA LEU A 40 5.45 -2.90 11.14
C LEU A 40 4.92 -1.62 10.49
N CYS A 41 4.76 -1.62 9.16
CA CYS A 41 4.20 -0.47 8.44
C CYS A 41 2.74 -0.20 8.81
N GLU A 42 1.97 -1.25 9.06
CA GLU A 42 0.57 -1.14 9.48
C GLU A 42 0.44 -0.53 10.90
N ILE A 43 1.26 -1.01 11.85
CA ILE A 43 1.24 -0.51 13.24
C ILE A 43 1.80 0.91 13.35
N THR A 44 2.84 1.23 12.59
CA THR A 44 3.54 2.52 12.71
C THR A 44 3.00 3.60 11.78
N GLY A 45 2.09 3.26 10.85
CA GLY A 45 1.59 4.20 9.84
C GLY A 45 2.68 4.72 8.89
N LEU A 46 3.87 4.11 8.89
CA LEU A 46 4.96 4.50 8.00
C LEU A 46 4.52 4.41 6.53
N ASN A 47 4.85 5.41 5.73
CA ASN A 47 4.44 5.61 4.33
C ASN A 47 3.03 6.19 4.14
N GLY A 48 2.33 6.69 5.20
CA GLY A 48 1.02 7.31 5.06
C GLY A 48 -0.06 6.38 4.47
N LYS A 49 0.13 5.05 4.58
CA LYS A 49 -0.91 4.10 4.19
C LYS A 49 -2.11 4.27 5.10
N THR A 50 -3.24 4.59 4.51
CA THR A 50 -4.52 4.65 5.22
C THR A 50 -5.10 3.25 5.36
N GLY A 51 -5.74 2.95 6.49
CA GLY A 51 -6.46 1.70 6.74
C GLY A 51 -7.48 1.36 5.65
N GLY A 52 -8.10 0.18 5.74
CA GLY A 52 -9.17 -0.26 4.86
C GLY A 52 -10.45 0.60 5.00
N ARG A 53 -11.58 0.03 4.57
CA ARG A 53 -12.90 0.69 4.67
C ARG A 53 -13.28 0.94 6.13
N TYR A 54 -13.67 2.17 6.44
CA TYR A 54 -14.17 2.59 7.75
C TYR A 54 -15.70 2.67 7.73
N ALA A 55 -16.34 2.06 8.72
CA ALA A 55 -17.78 2.22 8.93
C ALA A 55 -18.04 3.57 9.61
N TYR A 56 -18.51 4.54 8.85
CA TYR A 56 -18.89 5.85 9.39
C TYR A 56 -20.29 5.78 9.99
N GLU A 57 -20.37 6.01 11.30
CA GLU A 57 -21.63 6.11 12.02
C GLU A 57 -21.89 7.58 12.35
N ALA A 58 -22.73 8.24 11.55
CA ALA A 58 -23.02 9.67 11.68
C ALA A 58 -23.56 10.06 13.06
N GLU A 59 -24.20 9.14 13.78
CA GLU A 59 -24.76 9.38 15.11
C GLU A 59 -23.68 9.48 16.20
N THR A 60 -22.49 8.90 15.96
CA THR A 60 -21.41 8.85 16.97
C THR A 60 -20.32 9.86 16.72
N VAL A 61 -20.19 10.37 15.50
CA VAL A 61 -19.15 11.32 15.12
C VAL A 61 -19.64 12.75 15.34
N GLN A 62 -18.97 13.48 16.22
CA GLN A 62 -19.21 14.91 16.42
C GLN A 62 -18.32 15.72 15.50
N VAL A 63 -18.92 16.56 14.67
CA VAL A 63 -18.20 17.49 13.79
C VAL A 63 -17.67 18.67 14.63
N ASP A 64 -16.37 18.89 14.59
CA ASP A 64 -15.73 20.03 15.24
C ASP A 64 -15.74 21.25 14.32
N THR A 65 -16.76 22.08 14.44
CA THR A 65 -16.91 23.32 13.66
C THR A 65 -16.01 24.47 14.12
N SER A 66 -15.24 24.29 15.19
CA SER A 66 -14.37 25.36 15.74
C SER A 66 -13.11 25.59 14.90
N ARG A 67 -12.73 24.66 14.03
CA ARG A 67 -11.54 24.72 13.19
C ARG A 67 -11.78 24.16 11.79
N LEU A 68 -11.05 24.67 10.83
CA LEU A 68 -10.98 24.18 9.47
C LEU A 68 -9.63 23.53 9.20
N VAL A 69 -9.65 22.45 8.48
CA VAL A 69 -8.44 21.75 7.99
C VAL A 69 -8.47 21.77 6.47
N THR A 70 -7.43 22.31 5.87
CA THR A 70 -7.26 22.31 4.43
C THR A 70 -6.63 21.00 3.98
N VAL A 71 -7.32 20.26 3.13
CA VAL A 71 -6.83 19.02 2.53
C VAL A 71 -6.52 19.26 1.07
N GLN A 72 -5.30 18.93 0.66
CA GLN A 72 -4.85 19.04 -0.73
C GLN A 72 -4.72 17.65 -1.37
N PHE A 73 -5.15 17.55 -2.62
CA PHE A 73 -5.11 16.33 -3.40
C PHE A 73 -4.08 16.45 -4.52
N ALA A 74 -3.24 15.43 -4.64
CA ALA A 74 -2.30 15.26 -5.74
C ALA A 74 -2.44 13.84 -6.29
N ALA A 75 -2.28 13.70 -7.58
CA ALA A 75 -2.27 12.40 -8.24
C ALA A 75 -1.02 12.28 -9.11
N ASN A 76 -0.38 11.12 -9.04
CA ASN A 76 0.79 10.80 -9.84
C ASN A 76 0.61 9.40 -10.44
N ASN A 77 0.95 9.24 -11.70
CA ASN A 77 0.95 7.96 -12.36
C ASN A 77 2.31 7.28 -12.23
N ASN A 78 2.30 5.96 -12.14
CA ASN A 78 3.52 5.18 -12.22
C ASN A 78 4.07 5.18 -13.66
N ALA A 79 5.39 4.96 -13.83
CA ALA A 79 6.14 5.06 -15.11
C ALA A 79 5.64 4.14 -16.22
N GLY A 80 4.72 3.34 -16.16
CA GLY A 80 4.12 2.54 -17.24
C GLY A 80 2.66 2.85 -17.51
N MET A 81 2.07 3.80 -16.77
CA MET A 81 0.66 4.11 -16.82
C MET A 81 0.42 5.43 -17.55
N SER A 82 -0.22 5.34 -18.70
CA SER A 82 -0.48 6.50 -19.58
C SER A 82 -1.82 7.18 -19.31
N TRP A 83 -2.52 6.86 -18.21
CA TRP A 83 -3.80 7.47 -17.90
C TRP A 83 -3.68 8.96 -17.59
N ASP A 84 -4.69 9.72 -18.00
CA ASP A 84 -4.91 11.05 -17.45
C ASP A 84 -5.65 10.84 -16.12
N PHE A 85 -4.99 11.09 -15.00
CA PHE A 85 -5.56 10.87 -13.67
C PHE A 85 -5.29 12.07 -12.77
N TYR A 86 -6.35 12.72 -12.32
CA TYR A 86 -6.24 13.91 -11.48
C TYR A 86 -7.51 14.12 -10.62
N PRO A 87 -7.37 14.78 -9.45
CA PRO A 87 -8.51 15.20 -8.65
C PRO A 87 -9.25 16.35 -9.35
N VAL A 88 -10.58 16.31 -9.38
CA VAL A 88 -11.42 17.38 -9.91
C VAL A 88 -11.26 18.64 -9.04
N GLN A 89 -11.22 18.44 -7.73
CA GLN A 89 -10.91 19.50 -6.75
C GLN A 89 -9.51 19.25 -6.18
N ARG A 90 -8.63 20.23 -6.34
CA ARG A 90 -7.25 20.11 -5.85
C ARG A 90 -7.13 20.37 -4.35
N GLN A 91 -8.10 21.03 -3.77
CA GLN A 91 -8.10 21.44 -2.37
C GLN A 91 -9.52 21.57 -1.87
N ILE A 92 -9.75 21.18 -0.63
CA ILE A 92 -11.00 21.40 0.10
C ILE A 92 -10.69 21.84 1.52
N ASP A 93 -11.58 22.61 2.10
CA ASP A 93 -11.56 22.96 3.52
C ASP A 93 -12.67 22.19 4.23
N VAL A 94 -12.32 21.42 5.25
CA VAL A 94 -13.24 20.53 5.95
C VAL A 94 -13.16 20.72 7.47
N HIS A 95 -14.26 20.44 8.14
CA HIS A 95 -14.26 20.33 9.61
C HIS A 95 -13.89 18.90 10.04
N PRO A 96 -13.10 18.73 11.10
CA PRO A 96 -12.84 17.39 11.64
C PRO A 96 -14.14 16.67 12.02
N GLY A 97 -14.27 15.41 11.56
CA GLY A 97 -15.49 14.61 11.71
C GLY A 97 -16.51 14.79 10.58
N GLU A 98 -16.31 15.71 9.66
CA GLU A 98 -17.17 15.91 8.49
C GLU A 98 -16.92 14.85 7.43
N LEU A 99 -18.01 14.31 6.85
CA LEU A 99 -17.94 13.40 5.72
C LEU A 99 -18.00 14.21 4.42
N VAL A 100 -16.96 14.12 3.62
CA VAL A 100 -16.85 14.83 2.34
C VAL A 100 -16.53 13.85 1.22
N GLU A 101 -17.19 14.05 0.08
CA GLU A 101 -16.94 13.31 -1.15
C GLU A 101 -15.99 14.09 -2.05
N VAL A 102 -14.99 13.40 -2.59
CA VAL A 102 -14.01 13.97 -3.51
C VAL A 102 -13.94 13.14 -4.77
N THR A 103 -14.13 13.79 -5.90
CA THR A 103 -14.17 13.15 -7.21
C THR A 103 -12.82 13.22 -7.91
N PHE A 104 -12.42 12.10 -8.50
CA PHE A 104 -11.24 12.01 -9.38
C PHE A 104 -11.67 11.67 -10.81
N TYR A 105 -11.00 12.29 -11.76
CA TYR A 105 -11.15 12.00 -13.17
C TYR A 105 -10.07 11.02 -13.61
N ALA A 106 -10.46 9.97 -14.33
CA ALA A 106 -9.55 9.02 -14.95
C ALA A 106 -9.91 8.80 -16.41
N ARG A 107 -8.91 8.81 -17.29
CA ARG A 107 -9.06 8.53 -18.72
C ARG A 107 -7.92 7.66 -19.19
N ASN A 108 -8.23 6.65 -19.99
CA ASN A 108 -7.24 5.86 -20.72
C ASN A 108 -7.05 6.41 -22.14
N PRO A 109 -6.04 7.22 -22.44
CA PRO A 109 -5.83 7.76 -23.78
C PRO A 109 -5.19 6.76 -24.75
N SER A 110 -4.80 5.57 -24.27
CA SER A 110 -4.15 4.55 -25.10
C SER A 110 -5.13 3.83 -26.03
N ALA A 111 -4.60 3.14 -27.03
CA ALA A 111 -5.37 2.34 -27.97
C ALA A 111 -5.72 0.93 -27.48
N VAL A 112 -5.35 0.60 -26.22
CA VAL A 112 -5.59 -0.71 -25.60
C VAL A 112 -6.24 -0.54 -24.24
N ALA A 113 -7.03 -1.51 -23.83
CA ALA A 113 -7.59 -1.53 -22.48
C ALA A 113 -6.48 -1.68 -21.43
N MET A 114 -6.59 -0.95 -20.35
CA MET A 114 -5.64 -0.98 -19.24
C MET A 114 -6.37 -1.16 -17.91
N VAL A 115 -5.69 -1.85 -16.99
CA VAL A 115 -6.17 -1.99 -15.60
C VAL A 115 -5.25 -1.20 -14.69
N GLY A 116 -5.85 -0.35 -13.86
CA GLY A 116 -5.16 0.43 -12.86
C GLY A 116 -5.75 0.27 -11.47
N GLN A 117 -4.96 0.55 -10.47
CA GLN A 117 -5.42 0.65 -9.08
C GLN A 117 -4.80 1.88 -8.44
N ALA A 118 -5.62 2.68 -7.79
CA ALA A 118 -5.13 3.80 -7.03
C ALA A 118 -4.62 3.34 -5.65
N VAL A 119 -3.50 3.90 -5.23
CA VAL A 119 -2.94 3.69 -3.90
C VAL A 119 -2.87 5.04 -3.21
N PRO A 120 -3.80 5.35 -2.30
CA PRO A 120 -3.77 6.60 -1.55
C PRO A 120 -2.64 6.61 -0.53
N SER A 121 -2.00 7.75 -0.41
CA SER A 121 -0.98 8.02 0.60
C SER A 121 -1.23 9.40 1.18
N ILE A 122 -0.95 9.58 2.46
CA ILE A 122 -1.15 10.84 3.18
C ILE A 122 0.18 11.41 3.63
N ALA A 123 0.34 12.69 3.44
CA ALA A 123 1.48 13.45 3.93
C ALA A 123 0.99 14.65 4.76
N PRO A 124 1.56 14.89 5.94
CA PRO A 124 2.57 14.07 6.61
C PRO A 124 2.01 12.73 7.13
N SER A 125 2.86 11.72 7.29
CA SER A 125 2.44 10.32 7.58
C SER A 125 1.62 10.17 8.86
N PHE A 126 1.89 10.97 9.89
CA PHE A 126 1.12 10.96 11.14
C PHE A 126 -0.35 11.41 10.97
N SER A 127 -0.69 12.07 9.87
CA SER A 127 -2.07 12.46 9.56
C SER A 127 -2.91 11.28 9.03
N ALA A 128 -2.28 10.16 8.72
CA ALA A 128 -2.97 8.96 8.23
C ALA A 128 -3.95 8.39 9.28
N ASP A 129 -3.62 8.52 10.56
CA ASP A 129 -4.44 8.04 11.68
C ASP A 129 -5.76 8.82 11.85
N TYR A 130 -5.81 10.03 11.29
CA TYR A 130 -6.98 10.92 11.37
C TYR A 130 -7.83 10.92 10.10
N MET A 131 -7.38 10.21 9.05
CA MET A 131 -8.13 10.12 7.80
C MET A 131 -8.76 8.75 7.62
N HIS A 132 -10.06 8.70 7.70
CA HIS A 132 -10.86 7.51 7.49
C HIS A 132 -11.54 7.54 6.12
N LYS A 133 -11.56 6.39 5.45
CA LYS A 133 -12.22 6.21 4.15
C LYS A 133 -13.41 5.30 4.32
N THR A 134 -14.59 5.77 3.95
CA THR A 134 -15.82 4.97 3.97
C THR A 134 -16.00 4.22 2.66
N GLU A 135 -15.90 4.96 1.55
CA GLU A 135 -15.90 4.45 0.19
C GLU A 135 -14.67 4.98 -0.55
N CYS A 136 -14.08 4.15 -1.39
CA CYS A 136 -12.95 4.56 -2.21
C CYS A 136 -12.82 3.62 -3.41
N PHE A 137 -12.71 4.19 -4.59
CA PHE A 137 -12.34 3.43 -5.79
C PHE A 137 -10.97 2.75 -5.67
N CYS A 138 -10.15 3.16 -4.70
CA CYS A 138 -8.86 2.56 -4.39
C CYS A 138 -8.95 1.12 -3.83
N PHE A 139 -10.13 0.69 -3.38
CA PHE A 139 -10.31 -0.68 -2.87
C PHE A 139 -10.38 -1.74 -3.98
N THR A 140 -10.67 -1.32 -5.21
CA THR A 140 -10.82 -2.22 -6.36
C THR A 140 -9.93 -1.77 -7.52
N GLN A 141 -9.64 -2.72 -8.40
CA GLN A 141 -8.98 -2.40 -9.66
C GLN A 141 -10.00 -1.81 -10.64
N GLN A 142 -9.60 -0.78 -11.36
CA GLN A 142 -10.40 -0.14 -12.40
C GLN A 142 -9.87 -0.56 -13.77
N ARG A 143 -10.75 -1.04 -14.63
CA ARG A 143 -10.44 -1.35 -16.02
C ARG A 143 -11.07 -0.30 -16.90
N LEU A 144 -10.27 0.38 -17.70
CA LEU A 144 -10.72 1.32 -18.71
C LEU A 144 -10.38 0.80 -20.11
N GLU A 145 -11.38 0.81 -20.98
CA GLU A 145 -11.19 0.50 -22.40
C GLU A 145 -10.40 1.61 -23.11
N ALA A 146 -10.01 1.36 -24.36
CA ALA A 146 -9.28 2.34 -25.15
C ALA A 146 -10.08 3.64 -25.32
N GLY A 147 -9.55 4.77 -24.90
CA GLY A 147 -10.17 6.08 -24.96
C GLY A 147 -11.26 6.35 -23.91
N GLU A 148 -11.57 5.40 -23.05
CA GLU A 148 -12.59 5.53 -22.01
C GLU A 148 -12.18 6.51 -20.91
N ALA A 149 -13.17 7.26 -20.41
CA ALA A 149 -13.02 8.19 -19.30
C ALA A 149 -14.15 7.98 -18.30
N ILE A 150 -13.82 8.07 -17.01
CA ILE A 150 -14.76 7.95 -15.89
C ILE A 150 -14.45 8.99 -14.82
N GLU A 151 -15.48 9.35 -14.07
CA GLU A 151 -15.38 10.05 -12.79
C GLU A 151 -15.67 9.07 -11.66
N MET A 152 -14.86 9.11 -10.60
CA MET A 152 -14.92 8.14 -9.50
C MET A 152 -14.63 8.82 -8.16
#